data_280bea4ee7b891513e8f2cb51fdc67c2
#
_entry.id   280bea4ee7b891513e8f2cb51fdc67c2
#
_cell.length_a   1.000
_cell.length_b   1.000
_cell.length_c   1.000
_cell.angle_alpha   90.00
_cell.angle_beta   90.00
_cell.angle_gamma   90.00
#
_symmetry.space_group_name_H-M   'P 1'
#
loop_
_entity.id
_entity.type
_entity.pdbx_description
1 polymer ?
#
loop_
_entity_poly.entity_id
_entity_poly.type
_entity_poly.pdbx_seq_one_letter_code
_entity_poly.pdbx_strand_id
1 'polypeptide(L)'
;MSGKVATKKKKIDQTEIEEDYSLNDVVLRGRVSQEAIEKELPSGDKVVEFRLIITREKLSGVDTLDIGAWSSKARRIALTLTPDEWIEVSGSIHRRFWSAPTGLASRWQVEAVEITRI
;
A
#
# COMPACT_ATOMS: atom_id res chain seq x y z
N MET A 1 -24.48 18.85 -4.02
CA MET A 1 -24.39 18.39 -3.54
C MET A 1 -24.57 18.10 -2.68
N SER A 2 -24.63 17.85 -2.40
CA SER A 2 -24.81 17.56 -1.61
C SER A 2 -24.56 17.09 -0.88
N GLY A 3 -24.37 16.96 -0.53
CA GLY A 3 -24.04 16.45 0.17
C GLY A 3 -24.40 16.19 1.36
N LYS A 4 -24.57 15.57 1.80
CA LYS A 4 -24.77 15.22 2.86
C LYS A 4 -23.84 14.56 3.31
N VAL A 5 -23.44 14.53 4.09
CA VAL A 5 -22.47 14.03 4.64
C VAL A 5 -22.68 13.09 5.54
N ALA A 6 -22.19 12.27 5.74
CA ALA A 6 -22.40 11.22 6.47
C ALA A 6 -22.49 11.27 7.76
N THR A 7 -23.01 10.72 8.29
CA THR A 7 -23.15 10.78 9.49
C THR A 7 -22.74 9.90 10.24
N LYS A 8 -22.74 9.26 10.45
CA LYS A 8 -22.68 8.49 11.01
C LYS A 8 -22.57 7.58 11.38
N LYS A 9 -22.46 6.96 11.50
CA LYS A 9 -22.60 6.11 11.53
C LYS A 9 -22.90 5.60 12.42
N LYS A 10 -23.30 5.48 12.92
CA LYS A 10 -23.94 5.06 13.36
C LYS A 10 -24.31 4.19 13.20
N LYS A 11 -24.42 3.69 13.42
CA LYS A 11 -24.94 3.01 12.82
C LYS A 11 -25.68 3.45 12.18
N ILE A 12 -25.54 3.49 11.78
CA ILE A 12 -26.22 4.04 11.06
C ILE A 12 -27.21 3.53 10.81
N ASP A 13 -27.88 3.84 11.40
CA ASP A 13 -28.88 3.49 10.69
C ASP A 13 -28.46 3.51 9.32
N GLN A 14 -28.83 2.68 8.63
CA GLN A 14 -28.33 2.63 7.40
C GLN A 14 -29.25 3.23 6.47
N THR A 15 -30.31 3.71 6.90
CA THR A 15 -31.19 4.30 5.97
C THR A 15 -30.68 5.62 5.54
N GLU A 16 -29.71 6.13 6.28
CA GLU A 16 -29.14 7.34 5.83
C GLU A 16 -27.78 7.08 5.42
N ILE A 17 -27.43 7.32 4.20
CA ILE A 17 -26.11 7.08 3.72
C ILE A 17 -25.50 8.40 3.44
N GLU A 18 -24.44 8.67 4.12
CA GLU A 18 -23.74 9.85 3.85
C GLU A 18 -22.96 9.67 2.60
N GLU A 19 -22.86 10.65 1.82
CA GLU A 19 -22.01 10.58 0.64
C GLU A 19 -20.56 10.69 1.05
N ASP A 20 -19.76 9.80 0.53
CA ASP A 20 -18.34 9.76 0.85
C ASP A 20 -17.57 9.89 -0.47
N TYR A 21 -16.83 10.97 -0.59
CA TYR A 21 -16.07 11.25 -1.81
C TYR A 21 -14.59 10.90 -1.67
N SER A 22 -14.24 10.12 -0.67
CA SER A 22 -12.84 9.72 -0.46
C SER A 22 -12.31 8.94 -1.64
N LEU A 23 -11.03 9.13 -1.92
CA LEU A 23 -10.36 8.41 -2.97
C LEU A 23 -8.95 8.05 -2.49
N ASN A 24 -8.55 6.81 -2.68
CA ASN A 24 -7.21 6.36 -2.31
C ASN A 24 -6.72 5.47 -3.44
N ASP A 25 -6.08 6.08 -4.42
CA ASP A 25 -5.71 5.42 -5.65
C ASP A 25 -4.32 5.89 -6.04
N VAL A 26 -3.39 4.95 -6.17
CA VAL A 26 -1.99 5.24 -6.39
C VAL A 26 -1.49 4.45 -7.58
N VAL A 27 -0.74 5.11 -8.45
CA VAL A 27 -0.02 4.46 -9.54
C VAL A 27 1.42 4.96 -9.47
N LEU A 28 2.34 4.05 -9.33
CA LEU A 28 3.75 4.38 -9.16
C LEU A 28 4.58 3.58 -10.15
N ARG A 29 5.60 4.22 -10.73
CA ARG A 29 6.60 3.53 -11.52
C ARG A 29 7.96 3.79 -10.92
N GLY A 30 8.75 2.76 -10.77
CA GLY A 30 10.08 2.90 -10.20
C GLY A 30 10.84 1.60 -10.31
N ARG A 31 11.98 1.55 -9.64
CA ARG A 31 12.78 0.32 -9.65
C ARG A 31 12.78 -0.30 -8.27
N VAL A 32 12.86 -1.62 -8.28
CA VAL A 32 12.89 -2.40 -7.05
C VAL A 32 14.22 -2.16 -6.34
N SER A 33 14.18 -1.87 -5.05
CA SER A 33 15.40 -1.57 -4.30
C SER A 33 16.14 -2.84 -3.89
N GLN A 34 15.42 -3.79 -3.32
CA GLN A 34 16.01 -5.02 -2.81
C GLN A 34 15.05 -6.14 -3.08
N GLU A 35 15.52 -7.36 -2.93
CA GLU A 35 14.64 -8.49 -3.08
C GLU A 35 13.50 -8.42 -2.08
N ALA A 36 12.35 -8.90 -2.49
CA ALA A 36 11.18 -8.90 -1.65
C ALA A 36 11.31 -9.94 -0.55
N ILE A 37 10.71 -9.67 0.59
CA ILE A 37 10.75 -10.54 1.75
C ILE A 37 9.34 -10.93 2.11
N GLU A 38 9.10 -12.24 2.24
CA GLU A 38 7.80 -12.72 2.67
C GLU A 38 7.78 -12.82 4.18
N LYS A 39 6.70 -12.35 4.79
CA LYS A 39 6.48 -12.42 6.23
C LYS A 39 5.14 -13.05 6.50
N GLU A 40 5.08 -13.82 7.56
CA GLU A 40 3.81 -14.35 8.05
C GLU A 40 3.51 -13.65 9.36
N LEU A 41 2.31 -13.10 9.48
CA LEU A 41 1.88 -12.36 10.66
C LEU A 41 1.29 -13.31 11.69
N PRO A 42 1.20 -12.90 12.95
CA PRO A 42 0.57 -13.76 13.97
C PRO A 42 -0.84 -14.19 13.61
N SER A 43 -1.55 -13.42 12.79
CA SER A 43 -2.88 -13.80 12.35
C SER A 43 -2.87 -14.95 11.35
N GLY A 44 -1.71 -15.31 10.80
CA GLY A 44 -1.60 -16.29 9.73
C GLY A 44 -1.58 -15.66 8.36
N ASP A 45 -1.85 -14.37 8.27
CA ASP A 45 -1.79 -13.68 6.98
C ASP A 45 -0.35 -13.55 6.52
N LYS A 46 -0.17 -13.54 5.22
CA LYS A 46 1.16 -13.37 4.64
C LYS A 46 1.22 -12.07 3.86
N VAL A 47 2.37 -11.44 3.88
CA VAL A 47 2.64 -10.24 3.09
C VAL A 47 4.04 -10.36 2.52
N VAL A 48 4.20 -9.91 1.27
CA VAL A 48 5.52 -9.79 0.67
C VAL A 48 5.83 -8.31 0.58
N GLU A 49 6.95 -7.90 1.17
CA GLU A 49 7.31 -6.50 1.27
C GLU A 49 8.57 -6.21 0.48
N PHE A 50 8.58 -5.08 -0.18
CA PHE A 50 9.76 -4.59 -0.88
C PHE A 50 9.69 -3.07 -0.94
N ARG A 51 10.75 -2.45 -1.45
CA ARG A 51 10.79 -0.99 -1.58
C ARG A 51 10.93 -0.62 -3.03
N LEU A 52 10.25 0.47 -3.39
CA LEU A 52 10.27 1.01 -4.73
C LEU A 52 11.01 2.35 -4.70
N ILE A 53 11.96 2.51 -5.59
CA ILE A 53 12.75 3.72 -5.71
C ILE A 53 12.19 4.55 -6.85
N ILE A 54 11.84 5.80 -6.56
CA ILE A 54 11.28 6.70 -7.55
C ILE A 54 12.14 7.95 -7.58
N THR A 55 12.63 8.31 -8.76
CA THR A 55 13.43 9.51 -8.92
C THR A 55 12.54 10.74 -8.74
N ARG A 56 13.04 11.70 -7.98
CA ARG A 56 12.30 12.95 -7.78
C ARG A 56 12.35 13.75 -9.07
N GLU A 57 11.20 14.31 -9.40
CA GLU A 57 11.06 14.97 -10.68
C GLU A 57 11.81 16.29 -10.74
N LYS A 58 11.69 17.10 -9.73
CA LYS A 58 12.24 18.44 -9.75
C LYS A 58 13.34 18.68 -8.73
N LEU A 59 13.54 17.72 -7.83
CA LEU A 59 14.57 17.82 -6.82
C LEU A 59 15.56 16.71 -7.04
N SER A 60 16.77 16.89 -6.54
CA SER A 60 17.73 15.81 -6.62
C SER A 60 17.36 14.71 -5.65
N GLY A 61 17.80 13.50 -5.94
CA GLY A 61 17.60 12.37 -5.07
C GLY A 61 16.42 11.52 -5.47
N VAL A 62 16.06 10.61 -4.59
CA VAL A 62 14.99 9.66 -4.83
C VAL A 62 14.08 9.58 -3.62
N ASP A 63 12.87 9.14 -3.85
CA ASP A 63 11.97 8.72 -2.78
C ASP A 63 11.95 7.21 -2.77
N THR A 64 11.93 6.64 -1.58
CA THR A 64 11.83 5.20 -1.41
C THR A 64 10.55 4.90 -0.67
N LEU A 65 9.71 4.07 -1.26
CA LEU A 65 8.40 3.78 -0.69
C LEU A 65 8.30 2.31 -0.33
N ASP A 66 7.64 2.05 0.80
CA ASP A 66 7.37 0.68 1.24
C ASP A 66 6.16 0.15 0.49
N ILE A 67 6.30 -1.01 -0.11
CA ILE A 67 5.23 -1.67 -0.87
C ILE A 67 4.91 -2.99 -0.20
N GLY A 68 3.63 -3.27 -0.03
CA GLY A 68 3.19 -4.55 0.51
C GLY A 68 2.25 -5.25 -0.45
N ALA A 69 2.53 -6.49 -0.71
CA ALA A 69 1.67 -7.34 -1.54
C ALA A 69 0.97 -8.32 -0.62
N TRP A 70 -0.35 -8.25 -0.55
CA TRP A 70 -1.13 -9.04 0.39
C TRP A 70 -1.91 -10.16 -0.28
N SER A 71 -2.45 -9.95 -1.49
CA SER A 71 -3.18 -11.00 -2.18
C SER A 71 -2.21 -12.08 -2.65
N SER A 72 -2.68 -13.29 -2.83
CA SER A 72 -1.80 -14.35 -3.29
C SER A 72 -1.23 -14.06 -4.67
N LYS A 73 -2.00 -13.41 -5.53
CA LYS A 73 -1.51 -13.05 -6.86
C LYS A 73 -0.39 -12.03 -6.77
N ALA A 74 -0.60 -10.96 -5.99
CA ALA A 74 0.41 -9.92 -5.86
C ALA A 74 1.66 -10.46 -5.17
N ARG A 75 1.51 -11.31 -4.16
CA ARG A 75 2.65 -11.91 -3.47
C ARG A 75 3.48 -12.75 -4.42
N ARG A 76 2.81 -13.53 -5.28
CA ARG A 76 3.53 -14.40 -6.20
C ARG A 76 4.39 -13.59 -7.17
N ILE A 77 3.82 -12.49 -7.69
CA ILE A 77 4.58 -11.65 -8.60
C ILE A 77 5.73 -10.96 -7.86
N ALA A 78 5.45 -10.42 -6.67
CA ALA A 78 6.46 -9.70 -5.91
C ALA A 78 7.68 -10.56 -5.61
N LEU A 79 7.47 -11.84 -5.35
CA LEU A 79 8.57 -12.75 -5.02
C LEU A 79 9.48 -13.02 -6.22
N THR A 80 9.05 -12.70 -7.43
CA THR A 80 9.88 -12.88 -8.62
C THR A 80 10.65 -11.63 -9.03
N LEU A 81 10.44 -10.51 -8.33
CA LEU A 81 11.10 -9.26 -8.68
C LEU A 81 12.55 -9.28 -8.27
N THR A 82 13.40 -8.66 -9.07
CA THR A 82 14.82 -8.58 -8.77
C THR A 82 15.21 -7.12 -8.57
N PRO A 83 16.31 -6.87 -7.82
CA PRO A 83 16.77 -5.49 -7.63
C PRO A 83 16.99 -4.77 -8.95
N ASP A 84 16.67 -3.48 -8.97
CA ASP A 84 16.80 -2.58 -10.11
C ASP A 84 15.84 -2.86 -11.26
N GLU A 85 14.95 -3.80 -11.10
CA GLU A 85 13.92 -4.06 -12.10
C GLU A 85 12.90 -2.94 -12.10
N TRP A 86 12.49 -2.48 -13.30
CA TRP A 86 11.48 -1.43 -13.42
C TRP A 86 10.09 -2.03 -13.42
N ILE A 87 9.23 -1.49 -12.60
CA ILE A 87 7.86 -1.98 -12.49
C ILE A 87 6.88 -0.84 -12.30
N GLU A 88 5.61 -1.13 -12.55
CA GLU A 88 4.52 -0.25 -12.20
C GLU A 88 3.68 -0.93 -11.12
N VAL A 89 3.36 -0.19 -10.06
CA VAL A 89 2.53 -0.68 -8.97
C VAL A 89 1.28 0.17 -8.93
N SER A 90 0.11 -0.47 -8.89
CA SER A 90 -1.13 0.25 -8.63
C SER A 90 -1.77 -0.31 -7.38
N GLY A 91 -2.40 0.57 -6.63
CA GLY A 91 -3.03 0.19 -5.38
C GLY A 91 -3.46 1.38 -4.56
N SER A 92 -3.28 1.29 -3.26
CA SER A 92 -3.71 2.33 -2.33
C SER A 92 -2.71 2.45 -1.20
N ILE A 93 -2.79 3.56 -0.45
CA ILE A 93 -1.89 3.81 0.65
C ILE A 93 -2.63 3.52 1.95
N HIS A 94 -2.00 2.74 2.82
CA HIS A 94 -2.58 2.41 4.12
C HIS A 94 -1.55 2.56 5.20
N ARG A 95 -2.02 2.89 6.40
CA ARG A 95 -1.14 2.94 7.56
C ARG A 95 -1.20 1.61 8.25
N ARG A 96 -0.03 1.00 8.47
CA ARG A 96 0.09 -0.30 9.13
C ARG A 96 0.53 -0.06 10.56
N PHE A 97 -0.10 -0.76 11.49
CA PHE A 97 0.21 -0.65 12.91
C PHE A 97 0.66 -2.02 13.42
N TRP A 98 1.59 -1.99 14.36
CA TRP A 98 1.99 -3.23 15.04
C TRP A 98 2.53 -2.89 16.43
N SER A 99 2.56 -3.92 17.31
CA SER A 99 3.13 -3.75 18.64
C SER A 99 4.65 -3.84 18.55
N ALA A 100 5.31 -2.96 19.23
CA ALA A 100 6.77 -2.92 19.32
C ALA A 100 7.16 -2.83 20.77
N PRO A 101 8.42 -3.12 21.12
CA PRO A 101 8.84 -3.05 22.53
C PRO A 101 8.60 -1.69 23.15
N THR A 102 8.66 -0.61 22.37
CA THR A 102 8.47 0.72 22.88
C THR A 102 7.03 1.20 22.79
N GLY A 103 6.11 0.33 22.37
CA GLY A 103 4.71 0.70 22.24
C GLY A 103 4.19 0.43 20.84
N LEU A 104 3.11 1.12 20.49
CA LEU A 104 2.50 0.96 19.17
C LEU A 104 3.34 1.68 18.13
N ALA A 105 3.71 0.97 17.07
CA ALA A 105 4.45 1.54 15.96
C ALA A 105 3.58 1.56 14.72
N SER A 106 3.92 2.41 13.75
CA SER A 106 3.15 2.47 12.52
C SER A 106 4.02 2.90 11.35
N ARG A 107 3.54 2.61 10.16
CA ARG A 107 4.24 2.97 8.93
C ARG A 107 3.22 3.06 7.81
N TRP A 108 3.41 4.02 6.92
CA TRP A 108 2.62 4.10 5.70
C TRP A 108 3.19 3.13 4.68
N GLN A 109 2.30 2.45 3.99
CA GLN A 109 2.69 1.44 3.02
C GLN A 109 1.73 1.49 1.85
N VAL A 110 2.24 1.32 0.64
CA VAL A 110 1.41 1.16 -0.54
C VAL A 110 1.01 -0.31 -0.61
N GLU A 111 -0.27 -0.57 -0.58
CA GLU A 111 -0.77 -1.92 -0.78
C GLU A 111 -0.91 -2.14 -2.27
N ALA A 112 -0.10 -3.04 -2.82
CA ALA A 112 -0.09 -3.29 -4.25
C ALA A 112 -1.25 -4.20 -4.63
N VAL A 113 -2.11 -3.72 -5.51
CA VAL A 113 -3.17 -4.53 -6.08
C VAL A 113 -2.66 -5.20 -7.34
N GLU A 114 -1.92 -4.45 -8.17
CA GLU A 114 -1.33 -4.99 -9.38
C GLU A 114 0.11 -4.55 -9.49
N ILE A 115 0.96 -5.45 -9.95
CA ILE A 115 2.37 -5.20 -10.20
C ILE A 115 2.62 -5.63 -11.64
N THR A 116 3.11 -4.70 -12.45
CA THR A 116 3.35 -4.96 -13.88
C THR A 116 4.79 -4.64 -14.21
N ARG A 117 5.46 -5.52 -14.91
CA ARG A 117 6.81 -5.23 -15.40
C ARG A 117 6.73 -4.29 -16.58
N ILE A 118 7.67 -3.37 -16.63
CA ILE A 118 7.70 -2.40 -17.72
C ILE A 118 8.62 -2.88 -18.84
#